data_d51109c4b270fd013b8022992207839f
#
_entry.id   d51109c4b270fd013b8022992207839f
#
_cell.length_a   1.000
_cell.length_b   1.000
_cell.length_c   1.000
_cell.angle_alpha   90.00
_cell.angle_beta   90.00
_cell.angle_gamma   90.00
#
_symmetry.space_group_name_H-M   'P 1'
#
loop_
_entity.id
_entity.type
_entity.pdbx_description
1 polymer ?
#
loop_
_entity_poly.entity_id
_entity_poly.type
_entity_poly.pdbx_seq_one_letter_code
_entity_poly.pdbx_strand_id
1 'polypeptide(L)'
;MIDCYTYEGGVRKLKDKLFEIIRELNLERIKGDSKHKFPLTITNKIIDDILDINNKIHHHKIHSKPTVGIMNGLYATESGIGGLTRVECFRTISERKFELELTGKQGDVMVESVKVARTIATNLLPDDIKIKINDEIQVSGSFGL
;
A
#
# COMPACT_ATOMS: atom_id res chain seq x y z
N MET A 1 -9.80 -15.13 -1.97
CA MET A 1 -8.62 -15.42 -2.82
C MET A 1 -8.16 -14.21 -3.61
N ILE A 2 -9.02 -13.49 -4.33
CA ILE A 2 -8.63 -12.33 -5.15
C ILE A 2 -7.87 -11.30 -4.30
N ASP A 3 -8.45 -10.82 -3.24
CA ASP A 3 -7.86 -9.75 -2.40
C ASP A 3 -6.56 -10.16 -1.69
N CYS A 4 -6.36 -11.47 -1.46
CA CYS A 4 -5.24 -11.94 -0.65
C CYS A 4 -4.09 -12.57 -1.46
N TYR A 5 -4.36 -13.07 -2.68
CA TYR A 5 -3.36 -13.84 -3.42
C TYR A 5 -3.12 -13.37 -4.85
N THR A 6 -4.10 -12.78 -5.52
CA THR A 6 -3.94 -12.38 -6.91
C THR A 6 -3.88 -10.88 -7.11
N TYR A 7 -4.65 -10.14 -6.33
CA TYR A 7 -4.74 -8.69 -6.36
C TYR A 7 -4.78 -8.10 -7.77
N GLU A 8 -5.65 -8.65 -8.60
CA GLU A 8 -5.89 -8.17 -9.96
C GLU A 8 -7.38 -8.10 -10.28
N GLY A 9 -7.78 -7.18 -11.15
CA GLY A 9 -9.17 -6.98 -11.58
C GLY A 9 -9.71 -8.08 -12.51
N GLY A 10 -8.89 -9.07 -12.88
CA GLY A 10 -9.25 -10.18 -13.76
C GLY A 10 -9.33 -11.53 -13.04
N VAL A 11 -9.78 -12.54 -13.77
CA VAL A 11 -9.92 -13.91 -13.26
C VAL A 11 -8.81 -14.87 -13.71
N ARG A 12 -7.82 -14.40 -14.48
CA ARG A 12 -6.76 -15.26 -15.04
C ARG A 12 -5.92 -15.87 -13.94
N LYS A 13 -5.31 -15.05 -13.09
CA LYS A 13 -4.51 -15.54 -11.97
C LYS A 13 -5.35 -16.29 -10.94
N LEU A 14 -6.62 -15.91 -10.75
CA LEU A 14 -7.53 -16.69 -9.91
C LEU A 14 -7.70 -18.10 -10.44
N LYS A 15 -7.89 -18.27 -11.75
CA LYS A 15 -7.96 -19.57 -12.39
C LYS A 15 -6.70 -20.39 -12.15
N ASP A 16 -5.52 -19.79 -12.34
CA ASP A 16 -4.24 -20.45 -12.13
C ASP A 16 -4.07 -20.93 -10.67
N LYS A 17 -4.46 -20.11 -9.70
CA LYS A 17 -4.46 -20.45 -8.27
C LYS A 17 -5.46 -21.57 -7.92
N LEU A 18 -6.63 -21.58 -8.54
CA LEU A 18 -7.58 -22.70 -8.38
C LEU A 18 -7.00 -24.02 -8.91
N PHE A 19 -6.35 -24.00 -10.08
CA PHE A 19 -5.70 -25.18 -10.61
C PHE A 19 -4.53 -25.64 -9.75
N GLU A 20 -3.77 -24.74 -9.17
CA GLU A 20 -2.69 -25.04 -8.23
C GLU A 20 -3.22 -25.82 -7.02
N ILE A 21 -4.31 -25.34 -6.39
CA ILE A 21 -4.95 -25.99 -5.24
C ILE A 21 -5.46 -27.40 -5.62
N ILE A 22 -6.19 -27.51 -6.74
CA ILE A 22 -6.73 -28.81 -7.19
C ILE A 22 -5.61 -29.81 -7.50
N ARG A 23 -4.55 -29.33 -8.13
CA ARG A 23 -3.38 -30.18 -8.47
C ARG A 23 -2.70 -30.72 -7.23
N GLU A 24 -2.47 -29.88 -6.23
CA GLU A 24 -1.81 -30.29 -4.99
C GLU A 24 -2.66 -31.30 -4.21
N LEU A 25 -3.95 -31.05 -4.05
CA LEU A 25 -4.88 -31.98 -3.41
C LEU A 25 -4.96 -33.34 -4.14
N ASN A 26 -4.95 -33.33 -5.48
CA ASN A 26 -4.94 -34.56 -6.26
C ASN A 26 -3.60 -35.33 -6.12
N LEU A 27 -2.49 -34.59 -6.05
CA LEU A 27 -1.18 -35.19 -5.85
C LEU A 27 -1.07 -35.90 -4.48
N GLU A 28 -1.53 -35.26 -3.42
CA GLU A 28 -1.62 -35.86 -2.09
C GLU A 28 -2.49 -37.12 -2.10
N ARG A 29 -3.62 -37.11 -2.81
CA ARG A 29 -4.51 -38.26 -2.95
C ARG A 29 -3.84 -39.42 -3.66
N ILE A 30 -3.14 -39.16 -4.75
CA ILE A 30 -2.47 -40.23 -5.57
C ILE A 30 -1.29 -40.85 -4.80
N LYS A 31 -0.55 -40.01 -4.05
CA LYS A 31 0.57 -40.50 -3.23
C LYS A 31 0.13 -41.33 -2.02
N GLY A 32 -1.13 -41.35 -1.69
CA GLY A 32 -1.64 -42.04 -0.50
C GLY A 32 -1.38 -41.32 0.82
N ASP A 33 -0.74 -40.13 0.77
CA ASP A 33 -0.40 -39.31 1.93
C ASP A 33 -1.51 -38.28 2.24
N SER A 34 -2.71 -38.49 1.70
CA SER A 34 -3.79 -37.54 1.85
C SER A 34 -4.19 -37.34 3.32
N LYS A 35 -3.94 -36.16 3.83
CA LYS A 35 -4.42 -35.71 5.15
C LYS A 35 -5.93 -35.45 5.17
N HIS A 36 -6.56 -35.49 3.99
CA HIS A 36 -7.95 -35.10 3.78
C HIS A 36 -8.83 -36.26 3.34
N LYS A 37 -10.05 -36.35 3.89
CA LYS A 37 -11.08 -37.30 3.45
C LYS A 37 -11.88 -36.69 2.31
N PHE A 38 -12.15 -37.46 1.27
CA PHE A 38 -12.99 -37.04 0.13
C PHE A 38 -14.43 -37.56 0.26
N PRO A 39 -15.45 -36.79 -0.13
CA PRO A 39 -15.40 -35.45 -0.73
C PRO A 39 -14.89 -34.38 0.25
N LEU A 40 -14.05 -33.43 -0.25
CA LEU A 40 -13.40 -32.40 0.55
C LEU A 40 -14.04 -31.03 0.32
N THR A 41 -14.40 -30.34 1.40
CA THR A 41 -14.75 -28.93 1.34
C THR A 41 -13.50 -28.09 1.52
N ILE A 42 -13.17 -27.28 0.52
CA ILE A 42 -12.00 -26.40 0.55
C ILE A 42 -12.28 -25.23 1.49
N THR A 43 -11.53 -25.16 2.59
CA THR A 43 -11.58 -24.08 3.58
C THR A 43 -10.48 -23.08 3.37
N ASN A 44 -10.59 -21.88 3.98
CA ASN A 44 -9.52 -20.87 3.93
C ASN A 44 -8.18 -21.41 4.47
N LYS A 45 -8.23 -22.27 5.48
CA LYS A 45 -7.02 -22.91 6.03
C LYS A 45 -6.31 -23.76 4.97
N ILE A 46 -7.05 -24.58 4.25
CA ILE A 46 -6.47 -25.43 3.16
C ILE A 46 -5.89 -24.54 2.06
N ILE A 47 -6.54 -23.44 1.73
CA ILE A 47 -6.04 -22.49 0.75
C ILE A 47 -4.74 -21.85 1.22
N ASP A 48 -4.71 -21.39 2.46
CA ASP A 48 -3.52 -20.74 3.05
C ASP A 48 -2.35 -21.73 3.18
N ASP A 49 -2.62 -23.00 3.49
CA ASP A 49 -1.59 -24.06 3.59
C ASP A 49 -1.00 -24.40 2.21
N ILE A 50 -1.82 -24.48 1.15
CA ILE A 50 -1.37 -24.85 -0.19
C ILE A 50 -0.71 -23.68 -0.93
N LEU A 51 -1.30 -22.49 -0.86
CA LEU A 51 -0.79 -21.31 -1.58
C LEU A 51 0.37 -20.62 -0.88
N ASP A 52 0.82 -21.16 0.25
CA ASP A 52 1.80 -20.54 1.14
C ASP A 52 1.33 -19.19 1.72
N ILE A 53 1.07 -19.17 3.02
CA ILE A 53 0.62 -17.98 3.75
C ILE A 53 1.60 -16.80 3.59
N ASN A 54 2.88 -17.06 3.33
CA ASN A 54 3.89 -16.04 3.10
C ASN A 54 3.69 -15.26 1.80
N ASN A 55 3.00 -15.88 0.83
CA ASN A 55 2.63 -15.22 -0.43
C ASN A 55 1.32 -14.43 -0.34
N LYS A 56 0.70 -14.41 0.85
CA LYS A 56 -0.52 -13.65 1.08
C LYS A 56 -0.23 -12.16 1.08
N ILE A 57 -0.99 -11.41 0.31
CA ILE A 57 -0.86 -9.97 0.24
C ILE A 57 -1.40 -9.38 1.54
N HIS A 58 -0.55 -8.68 2.25
CA HIS A 58 -0.92 -7.97 3.46
C HIS A 58 -1.20 -6.50 3.13
N HIS A 59 -2.44 -6.08 3.36
CA HIS A 59 -2.77 -4.66 3.27
C HIS A 59 -2.18 -3.90 4.47
N HIS A 60 -1.57 -2.77 4.21
CA HIS A 60 -1.06 -1.91 5.27
C HIS A 60 -2.22 -1.46 6.19
N LYS A 61 -1.97 -1.54 7.50
CA LYS A 61 -2.95 -1.05 8.47
C LYS A 61 -3.04 0.47 8.35
N ILE A 62 -4.27 0.95 8.31
CA ILE A 62 -4.58 2.39 8.35
C ILE A 62 -4.08 2.95 9.68
N HIS A 63 -3.48 4.14 9.63
CA HIS A 63 -3.16 4.86 10.84
C HIS A 63 -4.46 5.32 11.52
N SER A 64 -4.73 4.82 12.71
CA SER A 64 -6.03 4.95 13.38
C SER A 64 -6.16 6.22 14.23
N LYS A 65 -5.04 6.89 14.52
CA LYS A 65 -5.02 8.10 15.36
C LYS A 65 -4.51 9.29 14.55
N PRO A 66 -5.16 10.47 14.65
CA PRO A 66 -4.60 11.68 14.08
C PRO A 66 -3.19 11.94 14.62
N THR A 67 -2.22 12.06 13.74
CA THR A 67 -0.83 12.30 14.10
C THR A 67 -0.25 13.34 13.14
N VAL A 68 0.45 14.33 13.69
CA VAL A 68 1.10 15.36 12.87
C VAL A 68 2.15 14.70 11.97
N GLY A 69 2.13 15.05 10.69
CA GLY A 69 3.05 14.50 9.71
C GLY A 69 2.65 13.13 9.14
N ILE A 70 1.50 12.57 9.51
CA ILE A 70 1.02 11.30 8.97
C ILE A 70 -0.40 11.46 8.42
N MET A 71 -0.62 11.02 7.20
CA MET A 71 -1.93 11.03 6.55
C MET A 71 -2.16 9.74 5.78
N ASN A 72 -3.41 9.28 5.76
CA ASN A 72 -3.82 8.18 4.89
C ASN A 72 -4.11 8.73 3.48
N GLY A 73 -3.34 8.29 2.52
CA GLY A 73 -3.55 8.59 1.10
C GLY A 73 -4.33 7.47 0.41
N LEU A 74 -4.87 7.79 -0.77
CA LEU A 74 -5.52 6.82 -1.65
C LEU A 74 -4.65 6.58 -2.87
N TYR A 75 -4.59 5.34 -3.31
CA TYR A 75 -3.97 5.01 -4.60
C TYR A 75 -4.90 4.13 -5.44
N ALA A 76 -4.73 4.21 -6.74
CA ALA A 76 -5.36 3.33 -7.71
C ALA A 76 -4.29 2.78 -8.65
N THR A 77 -4.40 1.48 -8.97
CA THR A 77 -3.52 0.83 -9.93
C THR A 77 -4.16 0.83 -11.33
N GLU A 78 -3.35 0.65 -12.37
CA GLU A 78 -3.84 0.49 -13.75
C GLU A 78 -4.78 -0.71 -13.90
N SER A 79 -4.66 -1.72 -13.04
CA SER A 79 -5.56 -2.88 -13.00
C SER A 79 -6.93 -2.60 -12.38
N GLY A 80 -7.22 -1.34 -12.01
CA GLY A 80 -8.51 -0.95 -11.43
C GLY A 80 -8.69 -1.30 -9.95
N ILE A 81 -7.61 -1.65 -9.27
CA ILE A 81 -7.62 -1.92 -7.83
C ILE A 81 -7.10 -0.68 -7.11
N GLY A 82 -7.82 -0.25 -6.09
CA GLY A 82 -7.42 0.83 -5.22
C GLY A 82 -7.08 0.37 -3.83
N GLY A 83 -6.40 1.21 -3.08
CA GLY A 83 -6.06 0.93 -1.70
C GLY A 83 -5.69 2.19 -0.93
N LEU A 84 -5.30 1.98 0.31
CA LEU A 84 -4.81 3.01 1.21
C LEU A 84 -3.29 2.88 1.34
N THR A 85 -2.64 4.02 1.33
CA THR A 85 -1.22 4.14 1.62
C THR A 85 -1.00 5.15 2.73
N ARG A 86 0.08 5.02 3.48
CA ARG A 86 0.44 5.97 4.51
C ARG A 86 1.41 6.98 3.91
N VAL A 87 1.03 8.24 3.92
CA VAL A 87 1.88 9.37 3.54
C VAL A 87 2.49 9.95 4.80
N GLU A 88 3.81 10.00 4.85
CA GLU A 88 4.55 10.54 5.98
C GLU A 88 5.30 11.80 5.55
N CYS A 89 5.25 12.83 6.38
CA CYS A 89 5.89 14.12 6.16
C CYS A 89 6.84 14.42 7.32
N PHE A 90 8.11 14.53 7.01
CA PHE A 90 9.15 14.83 7.99
C PHE A 90 9.87 16.10 7.61
N ARG A 91 10.35 16.79 8.65
CA ARG A 91 11.26 17.91 8.48
C ARG A 91 12.65 17.37 8.26
N THR A 92 13.30 17.78 7.16
CA THR A 92 14.70 17.46 6.86
C THR A 92 15.54 18.74 6.83
N ILE A 93 16.83 18.59 6.97
CA ILE A 93 17.79 19.69 6.79
C ILE A 93 18.03 19.82 5.29
N SER A 94 17.84 21.03 4.74
CA SER A 94 18.12 21.32 3.34
C SER A 94 18.94 22.60 3.22
N GLU A 95 19.77 22.67 2.19
CA GLU A 95 20.53 23.86 1.84
C GLU A 95 19.64 24.97 1.23
N ARG A 96 18.49 24.59 0.69
CA ARG A 96 17.54 25.49 0.04
C ARG A 96 16.31 25.70 0.90
N LYS A 97 15.87 26.95 1.04
CA LYS A 97 14.63 27.27 1.71
C LYS A 97 13.44 26.64 0.96
N PHE A 98 12.52 26.00 1.70
CA PHE A 98 11.30 25.39 1.17
C PHE A 98 11.52 24.30 0.11
N GLU A 99 12.65 23.65 0.11
CA GLU A 99 12.86 22.50 -0.76
C GLU A 99 11.88 21.39 -0.38
N LEU A 100 11.24 20.81 -1.39
CA LEU A 100 10.32 19.67 -1.24
C LEU A 100 11.03 18.44 -1.81
N GLU A 101 11.43 17.55 -0.93
CA GLU A 101 12.00 16.27 -1.30
C GLU A 101 10.92 15.19 -1.26
N LEU A 102 10.74 14.46 -2.34
CA LEU A 102 9.78 13.37 -2.46
C LEU A 102 10.52 12.05 -2.64
N THR A 103 10.20 11.10 -1.80
CA THR A 103 10.77 9.75 -1.83
C THR A 103 9.70 8.71 -2.20
N GLY A 104 10.10 7.48 -2.53
CA GLY A 104 9.16 6.38 -2.81
C GLY A 104 8.78 6.20 -4.27
N LYS A 105 9.61 6.67 -5.24
CA LYS A 105 9.36 6.53 -6.69
C LYS A 105 7.96 7.01 -7.10
N GLN A 106 7.60 8.20 -6.67
CA GLN A 106 6.30 8.81 -6.93
C GLN A 106 6.08 9.03 -8.44
N GLY A 107 4.87 8.71 -8.94
CA GLY A 107 4.46 9.11 -10.27
C GLY A 107 4.17 10.62 -10.35
N ASP A 108 4.17 11.17 -11.57
CA ASP A 108 4.03 12.61 -11.83
C ASP A 108 2.77 13.21 -11.17
N VAL A 109 1.66 12.49 -11.18
CA VAL A 109 0.39 12.90 -10.56
C VAL A 109 0.54 13.10 -9.05
N MET A 110 1.27 12.21 -8.36
CA MET A 110 1.49 12.34 -6.93
C MET A 110 2.41 13.51 -6.63
N VAL A 111 3.48 13.69 -7.42
CA VAL A 111 4.40 14.83 -7.29
C VAL A 111 3.65 16.15 -7.42
N GLU A 112 2.77 16.27 -8.40
CA GLU A 112 1.93 17.44 -8.60
C GLU A 112 0.97 17.66 -7.42
N SER A 113 0.29 16.60 -6.98
CA SER A 113 -0.65 16.64 -5.86
C SER A 113 0.02 17.14 -4.58
N VAL A 114 1.23 16.70 -4.28
CA VAL A 114 1.97 17.15 -3.10
C VAL A 114 2.39 18.63 -3.21
N LYS A 115 2.79 19.09 -4.40
CA LYS A 115 3.09 20.51 -4.63
C LYS A 115 1.87 21.40 -4.39
N VAL A 116 0.71 20.99 -4.90
CA VAL A 116 -0.56 21.69 -4.70
C VAL A 116 -0.94 21.68 -3.22
N ALA A 117 -0.87 20.53 -2.55
CA ALA A 117 -1.16 20.39 -1.13
C ALA A 117 -0.28 21.30 -0.28
N ARG A 118 1.02 21.39 -0.58
CA ARG A 118 1.94 22.34 0.09
C ARG A 118 1.49 23.78 -0.09
N THR A 119 1.14 24.16 -1.30
CA THR A 119 0.68 25.53 -1.58
C THR A 119 -0.57 25.87 -0.79
N ILE A 120 -1.55 24.96 -0.76
CA ILE A 120 -2.78 25.15 0.01
C ILE A 120 -2.47 25.24 1.52
N ALA A 121 -1.65 24.32 2.04
CA ALA A 121 -1.26 24.33 3.44
C ALA A 121 -0.57 25.65 3.84
N THR A 122 0.34 26.16 3.01
CA THR A 122 1.01 27.43 3.23
C THR A 122 0.01 28.59 3.24
N ASN A 123 -0.98 28.60 2.34
CA ASN A 123 -1.98 29.65 2.28
C ASN A 123 -2.93 29.65 3.49
N LEU A 124 -3.17 28.48 4.08
CA LEU A 124 -4.02 28.35 5.28
C LEU A 124 -3.32 28.77 6.58
N LEU A 125 -2.00 28.96 6.56
CA LEU A 125 -1.27 29.39 7.75
C LEU A 125 -1.60 30.86 8.09
N PRO A 126 -1.66 31.20 9.40
CA PRO A 126 -1.71 32.60 9.85
C PRO A 126 -0.49 33.39 9.34
N ASP A 127 -0.68 34.69 9.11
CA ASP A 127 0.36 35.53 8.50
C ASP A 127 1.62 35.67 9.37
N ASP A 128 1.48 35.68 10.69
CA ASP A 128 2.60 35.70 11.63
C ASP A 128 3.46 34.42 11.51
N ILE A 129 2.83 33.27 11.22
CA ILE A 129 3.54 32.00 10.98
C ILE A 129 4.19 32.00 9.60
N LYS A 130 3.52 32.53 8.58
CA LYS A 130 4.10 32.65 7.22
C LYS A 130 5.38 33.50 7.26
N ILE A 131 5.38 34.62 8.00
CA ILE A 131 6.55 35.48 8.15
C ILE A 131 7.69 34.70 8.83
N LYS A 132 7.42 34.04 9.95
CA LYS A 132 8.43 33.25 10.66
C LYS A 132 9.01 32.12 9.78
N ILE A 133 8.17 31.45 9.00
CA ILE A 133 8.60 30.39 8.08
C ILE A 133 9.52 30.98 7.00
N ASN A 134 9.23 32.15 6.47
CA ASN A 134 10.07 32.82 5.48
C ASN A 134 11.42 33.26 6.03
N ASP A 135 11.46 33.67 7.29
CA ASP A 135 12.66 34.27 7.88
C ASP A 135 13.55 33.24 8.59
N GLU A 136 12.98 32.22 9.26
CA GLU A 136 13.71 31.37 10.20
C GLU A 136 13.89 29.90 9.73
N ILE A 137 13.12 29.41 8.77
CA ILE A 137 13.04 27.96 8.55
C ILE A 137 13.45 27.56 7.13
N GLN A 138 14.61 26.90 7.04
CA GLN A 138 14.87 25.97 5.95
C GLN A 138 14.07 24.68 6.23
N VAL A 139 12.93 24.51 5.59
CA VAL A 139 12.11 23.30 5.74
C VAL A 139 12.08 22.55 4.43
N SER A 140 12.70 21.40 4.41
CA SER A 140 12.41 20.40 3.39
C SER A 140 11.44 19.38 3.98
N GLY A 141 10.44 18.99 3.22
CA GLY A 141 9.53 17.91 3.57
C GLY A 141 9.89 16.68 2.72
N SER A 142 10.14 15.53 3.37
CA SER A 142 10.28 14.25 2.70
C SER A 142 8.97 13.50 2.82
N PHE A 143 8.43 13.03 1.68
CA PHE A 143 7.25 12.17 1.63
C PHE A 143 7.71 10.75 1.30
N GLY A 144 7.55 9.83 2.26
CA GLY A 144 7.77 8.40 2.07
C GLY A 144 6.45 7.65 1.90
N LEU A 145 6.44 6.68 1.02
CA LEU A 145 5.38 5.68 0.87
C LEU A 145 5.86 4.33 1.37
#